data_894b7b02d3d6739ba4126d9cf0a01989
#
_entry.id   894b7b02d3d6739ba4126d9cf0a01989
#
_cell.length_a   1.000
_cell.length_b   1.000
_cell.length_c   1.000
_cell.angle_alpha   90.00
_cell.angle_beta   90.00
_cell.angle_gamma   90.00
#
_symmetry.space_group_name_H-M   'P 1'
#
loop_
_entity.id
_entity.type
_entity.pdbx_description
1 polymer ?
#
loop_
_entity_poly.entity_id
_entity_poly.type
_entity_poly.pdbx_seq_one_letter_code
_entity_poly.pdbx_strand_id
1 'polypeptide(L)'
;MWSHYANSHKGVVIGFDSKLLNGKLFRVKYHSERIDIPLEDANKPESICNLISQKALDWKYEDEYRTVVLLDRCNKISDSYLYSFDKRAIKEIVFGLNTLPESQKKLADYVKKEYGDSVVIKNAKLHKTEYKISVS
;
A
#
# COMPACT_ATOMS: atom_id res chain seq x y z
N MET A 1 6.86 -4.13 8.22
CA MET A 1 5.91 -4.14 7.09
C MET A 1 5.74 -5.53 6.48
N TRP A 2 6.77 -6.18 5.92
CA TRP A 2 6.68 -7.50 5.28
C TRP A 2 6.11 -8.62 6.15
N SER A 3 6.43 -8.66 7.43
CA SER A 3 5.93 -9.66 8.37
C SER A 3 4.45 -9.50 8.68
N HIS A 4 3.97 -8.26 8.74
CA HIS A 4 2.58 -7.96 9.12
C HIS A 4 1.62 -8.00 7.93
N TYR A 5 2.01 -7.42 6.79
CA TYR A 5 1.10 -7.19 5.66
C TYR A 5 1.28 -8.14 4.49
N ALA A 6 2.44 -8.79 4.38
CA ALA A 6 2.75 -9.71 3.29
C ALA A 6 2.81 -11.18 3.73
N ASN A 7 1.99 -11.57 4.70
CA ASN A 7 1.91 -12.94 5.19
C ASN A 7 3.28 -13.57 5.45
N SER A 8 4.07 -12.94 6.34
CA SER A 8 5.43 -13.39 6.70
C SER A 8 6.32 -13.56 5.46
N HIS A 9 6.40 -12.53 4.62
CA HIS A 9 7.19 -12.48 3.38
C HIS A 9 6.75 -13.44 2.25
N LYS A 10 5.56 -14.03 2.33
CA LYS A 10 5.01 -14.90 1.29
C LYS A 10 4.25 -14.13 0.19
N GLY A 11 3.89 -12.88 0.45
CA GLY A 11 3.16 -12.02 -0.46
C GLY A 11 4.07 -11.15 -1.33
N VAL A 12 3.49 -10.10 -1.89
CA VAL A 12 4.15 -9.13 -2.76
C VAL A 12 3.91 -7.71 -2.26
N VAL A 13 4.78 -6.80 -2.65
CA VAL A 13 4.57 -5.35 -2.53
C VAL A 13 4.43 -4.78 -3.93
N ILE A 14 3.46 -3.90 -4.11
CA ILE A 14 3.21 -3.20 -5.36
C ILE A 14 3.65 -1.75 -5.20
N GLY A 15 4.56 -1.30 -6.07
CA GLY A 15 5.01 0.08 -6.11
C GLY A 15 4.17 0.89 -7.10
N PHE A 16 3.70 2.05 -6.64
CA PHE A 16 2.87 2.95 -7.43
C PHE A 16 3.56 4.29 -7.71
N ASP A 17 3.32 4.84 -8.88
CA ASP A 17 3.53 6.26 -9.13
C ASP A 17 2.37 7.04 -8.52
N SER A 18 2.64 7.73 -7.42
CA SER A 18 1.62 8.48 -6.68
C SER A 18 0.97 9.62 -7.49
N LYS A 19 1.64 10.11 -8.53
CA LYS A 19 1.09 11.16 -9.41
C LYS A 19 -0.05 10.66 -10.30
N LEU A 20 -0.10 9.35 -10.53
CA LEU A 20 -1.11 8.69 -11.34
C LEU A 20 -2.24 8.06 -10.51
N LEU A 21 -2.15 8.15 -9.19
CA LEU A 21 -3.23 7.76 -8.30
C LEU A 21 -4.25 8.90 -8.21
N ASN A 22 -5.51 8.58 -8.50
CA ASN A 22 -6.60 9.53 -8.33
C ASN A 22 -6.91 9.69 -6.84
N GLY A 23 -6.61 10.84 -6.28
CA GLY A 23 -6.89 11.14 -4.88
C GLY A 23 -5.75 11.87 -4.20
N LYS A 24 -6.08 12.53 -3.09
CA LYS A 24 -5.10 13.20 -2.26
C LYS A 24 -4.42 12.18 -1.36
N LEU A 25 -3.09 12.16 -1.37
CA LEU A 25 -2.30 11.37 -0.44
C LEU A 25 -2.10 12.14 0.86
N PHE A 26 -2.39 11.49 1.96
CA PHE A 26 -2.19 11.99 3.31
C PHE A 26 -1.04 11.23 3.96
N ARG A 27 -0.02 11.92 4.42
CA ARG A 27 1.02 11.29 5.24
C ARG A 27 0.44 11.03 6.63
N VAL A 28 0.61 9.83 7.14
CA VAL A 28 0.17 9.45 8.49
C VAL A 28 1.00 10.20 9.53
N LYS A 29 0.33 10.76 10.52
CA LYS A 29 0.91 11.43 11.68
C LYS A 29 0.94 10.43 12.84
N TYR A 30 2.09 10.33 13.49
CA TYR A 30 2.30 9.37 14.58
C TYR A 30 2.33 10.09 15.91
N HIS A 31 1.54 9.62 16.86
CA HIS A 31 1.34 10.25 18.18
C HIS A 31 1.50 9.25 19.32
N SER A 32 2.02 9.70 20.47
CA SER A 32 2.06 8.93 21.71
C SER A 32 0.71 8.85 22.40
N GLU A 33 -0.15 9.86 22.16
CA GLU A 33 -1.47 9.98 22.77
C GLU A 33 -2.57 10.00 21.70
N ARG A 34 -3.77 9.63 22.09
CA ARG A 34 -4.93 9.80 21.22
C ARG A 34 -5.25 11.28 21.05
N ILE A 35 -5.55 11.67 19.81
CA ILE A 35 -6.05 13.00 19.54
C ILE A 35 -7.57 12.93 19.51
N ASP A 36 -8.20 13.67 20.42
CA ASP A 36 -9.66 13.81 20.44
C ASP A 36 -10.09 14.81 19.36
N ILE A 37 -11.15 14.45 18.67
CA ILE A 37 -11.82 15.35 17.74
C ILE A 37 -13.14 15.75 18.40
N PRO A 38 -13.42 17.06 18.56
CA PRO A 38 -14.68 17.53 19.09
C PRO A 38 -15.86 16.97 18.29
N LEU A 39 -16.92 16.54 18.98
CA LEU A 39 -18.11 15.95 18.33
C LEU A 39 -18.74 16.88 17.28
N GLU A 40 -18.68 18.19 17.49
CA GLU A 40 -19.12 19.21 16.54
C GLU A 40 -18.36 19.21 15.22
N ASP A 41 -17.13 18.71 15.25
CA ASP A 41 -16.25 18.61 14.07
C ASP A 41 -16.24 17.21 13.44
N ALA A 42 -16.85 16.22 14.07
CA ALA A 42 -16.77 14.82 13.67
C ALA A 42 -17.28 14.55 12.23
N ASN A 43 -18.22 15.36 11.76
CA ASN A 43 -18.81 15.21 10.41
C ASN A 43 -18.12 16.06 9.33
N LYS A 44 -17.10 16.87 9.70
CA LYS A 44 -16.37 17.67 8.73
C LYS A 44 -15.40 16.77 7.94
N PRO A 45 -15.35 16.83 6.60
CA PRO A 45 -14.44 16.01 5.79
C PRO A 45 -12.98 16.13 6.23
N GLU A 46 -12.55 17.32 6.64
CA GLU A 46 -11.19 17.58 7.12
C GLU A 46 -10.89 16.85 8.43
N SER A 47 -11.86 16.79 9.35
CA SER A 47 -11.73 16.07 10.62
C SER A 47 -11.66 14.57 10.39
N ILE A 48 -12.48 14.05 9.47
CA ILE A 48 -12.42 12.65 9.06
C ILE A 48 -11.04 12.32 8.47
N CYS A 49 -10.54 13.14 7.54
CA CYS A 49 -9.21 12.97 6.95
C CYS A 49 -8.11 13.01 8.02
N ASN A 50 -8.22 13.93 8.98
CA ASN A 50 -7.28 14.01 10.11
C ASN A 50 -7.34 12.75 10.97
N LEU A 51 -8.54 12.27 11.32
CA LEU A 51 -8.71 11.07 12.14
C LEU A 51 -8.09 9.83 11.50
N ILE A 52 -8.41 9.57 10.24
CA ILE A 52 -7.89 8.40 9.52
C ILE A 52 -6.41 8.51 9.16
N SER A 53 -5.81 9.70 9.26
CA SER A 53 -4.37 9.93 9.02
C SER A 53 -3.54 9.88 10.28
N GLN A 54 -4.08 9.35 11.39
CA GLN A 54 -3.35 9.22 12.65
C GLN A 54 -3.08 7.77 12.99
N LYS A 55 -1.96 7.53 13.67
CA LYS A 55 -1.54 6.21 14.12
C LYS A 55 -0.69 6.31 15.40
N ALA A 56 -0.68 5.26 16.20
CA ALA A 56 0.17 5.22 17.37
C ALA A 56 1.66 5.30 16.98
N LEU A 57 2.46 5.96 17.83
CA LEU A 57 3.89 6.22 17.60
C LEU A 57 4.69 4.94 17.36
N ASP A 58 4.30 3.83 17.96
CA ASP A 58 4.96 2.52 17.79
C ASP A 58 4.99 2.04 16.33
N TRP A 59 4.08 2.55 15.49
CA TRP A 59 4.00 2.23 14.07
C TRP A 59 4.76 3.21 13.16
N LYS A 60 5.53 4.14 13.72
CA LYS A 60 6.24 5.17 12.96
C LYS A 60 7.19 4.61 11.89
N TYR A 61 7.71 3.40 12.09
CA TYR A 61 8.58 2.71 11.14
C TYR A 61 7.91 2.38 9.80
N GLU A 62 6.57 2.46 9.70
CA GLU A 62 5.86 2.21 8.45
C GLU A 62 5.96 3.38 7.47
N ASP A 63 6.17 4.61 7.96
CA ASP A 63 6.18 5.86 7.17
C ASP A 63 5.03 5.90 6.15
N GLU A 64 3.82 5.69 6.67
CA GLU A 64 2.62 5.35 5.89
C GLU A 64 2.01 6.57 5.21
N TYR A 65 1.52 6.35 3.99
CA TYR A 65 0.67 7.28 3.28
C TYR A 65 -0.69 6.62 3.00
N ARG A 66 -1.76 7.39 3.13
CA ARG A 66 -3.14 6.94 2.89
C ARG A 66 -3.81 7.78 1.82
N THR A 67 -4.62 7.15 1.00
CA THR A 67 -5.60 7.84 0.17
C THR A 67 -7.00 7.46 0.64
N VAL A 68 -7.93 8.40 0.52
CA VAL A 68 -9.33 8.22 0.90
C VAL A 68 -10.17 8.35 -0.35
N VAL A 69 -11.01 7.38 -0.56
CA VAL A 69 -11.96 7.37 -1.68
C VAL A 69 -13.36 7.21 -1.11
N LEU A 70 -14.27 8.07 -1.51
CA LEU A 70 -15.67 7.96 -1.14
C LEU A 70 -16.28 6.72 -1.82
N LEU A 71 -17.15 6.02 -1.11
CA LEU A 71 -17.77 4.78 -1.61
C LEU A 71 -18.63 4.99 -2.87
N ASP A 72 -19.19 6.18 -3.05
CA ASP A 72 -19.94 6.58 -4.25
C ASP A 72 -19.07 6.68 -5.51
N ARG A 73 -17.73 6.78 -5.34
CA ARG A 73 -16.74 6.76 -6.42
C ARG A 73 -16.15 5.38 -6.67
N CYS A 74 -16.65 4.36 -5.98
CA CYS A 74 -16.22 2.99 -6.12
C CYS A 74 -17.26 2.18 -6.89
N ASN A 75 -16.83 1.19 -7.65
CA ASN A 75 -17.71 0.21 -8.27
C ASN A 75 -18.05 -0.86 -7.23
N LYS A 76 -19.32 -1.01 -6.90
CA LYS A 76 -19.77 -2.09 -6.01
C LYS A 76 -19.93 -3.37 -6.81
N ILE A 77 -19.20 -4.42 -6.41
CA ILE A 77 -19.32 -5.77 -6.95
C ILE A 77 -19.54 -6.72 -5.78
N SER A 78 -20.74 -7.29 -5.70
CA SER A 78 -21.22 -8.05 -4.54
C SER A 78 -21.04 -7.23 -3.26
N ASP A 79 -20.34 -7.72 -2.26
CA ASP A 79 -20.10 -7.05 -0.97
C ASP A 79 -18.81 -6.22 -0.95
N SER A 80 -18.14 -6.05 -2.10
CA SER A 80 -16.87 -5.34 -2.19
C SER A 80 -17.00 -4.03 -2.98
N TYR A 81 -16.30 -2.99 -2.52
CA TYR A 81 -16.16 -1.73 -3.22
C TYR A 81 -14.79 -1.68 -3.89
N LEU A 82 -14.78 -1.59 -5.22
CA LEU A 82 -13.57 -1.55 -6.02
C LEU A 82 -13.30 -0.13 -6.52
N TYR A 83 -12.14 0.39 -6.18
CA TYR A 83 -11.66 1.65 -6.70
C TYR A 83 -10.79 1.44 -7.93
N SER A 84 -11.13 2.11 -9.03
CA SER A 84 -10.39 2.04 -10.27
C SER A 84 -9.38 3.17 -10.36
N PHE A 85 -8.14 2.83 -10.72
CA PHE A 85 -7.08 3.80 -10.99
C PHE A 85 -6.40 3.49 -12.33
N ASP A 86 -5.62 4.44 -12.83
CA ASP A 86 -4.86 4.24 -14.06
C ASP A 86 -3.85 3.11 -13.89
N LYS A 87 -3.95 2.06 -14.71
CA LYS A 87 -3.02 0.92 -14.64
C LYS A 87 -1.55 1.31 -14.80
N ARG A 88 -1.27 2.45 -15.46
CA ARG A 88 0.09 3.02 -15.58
C ARG A 88 0.67 3.47 -14.24
N ALA A 89 -0.16 3.60 -13.20
CA ALA A 89 0.29 3.90 -11.86
C ALA A 89 1.14 2.77 -11.25
N ILE A 90 0.93 1.50 -11.65
CA ILE A 90 1.76 0.39 -11.19
C ILE A 90 3.12 0.48 -11.87
N LYS A 91 4.21 0.55 -11.08
CA LYS A 91 5.59 0.68 -11.56
C LYS A 91 6.45 -0.50 -11.22
N GLU A 92 6.20 -1.15 -10.10
CA GLU A 92 7.00 -2.31 -9.70
C GLU A 92 6.19 -3.32 -8.90
N ILE A 93 6.64 -4.57 -8.98
CA ILE A 93 6.20 -5.68 -8.13
C ILE A 93 7.44 -6.23 -7.45
N VAL A 94 7.40 -6.31 -6.12
CA VAL A 94 8.49 -6.88 -5.33
C VAL A 94 8.00 -8.16 -4.66
N PHE A 95 8.59 -9.29 -5.01
CA PHE A 95 8.30 -10.57 -4.35
C PHE A 95 8.97 -10.65 -2.99
N GLY A 96 8.24 -11.16 -2.01
CA GLY A 96 8.76 -11.42 -0.67
C GLY A 96 9.77 -12.58 -0.65
N LEU A 97 10.54 -12.67 0.42
CA LEU A 97 11.59 -13.69 0.61
C LEU A 97 11.05 -15.14 0.50
N ASN A 98 9.82 -15.34 0.96
CA ASN A 98 9.19 -16.66 1.09
C ASN A 98 8.05 -16.86 0.05
N THR A 99 7.99 -16.03 -0.98
CA THR A 99 7.01 -16.19 -2.05
C THR A 99 7.30 -17.48 -2.82
N LEU A 100 6.30 -18.33 -2.97
CA LEU A 100 6.44 -19.61 -3.67
C LEU A 100 6.83 -19.41 -5.14
N PRO A 101 7.79 -20.18 -5.70
CA PRO A 101 8.22 -20.03 -7.09
C PRO A 101 7.08 -20.12 -8.11
N GLU A 102 6.11 -20.98 -7.87
CA GLU A 102 4.93 -21.11 -8.73
C GLU A 102 4.09 -19.83 -8.74
N SER A 103 3.87 -19.22 -7.56
CA SER A 103 3.14 -17.96 -7.44
C SER A 103 3.92 -16.80 -8.09
N GLN A 104 5.25 -16.77 -7.92
CA GLN A 104 6.11 -15.80 -8.58
C GLN A 104 5.97 -15.90 -10.10
N LYS A 105 6.08 -17.12 -10.65
CA LYS A 105 5.97 -17.35 -12.08
C LYS A 105 4.60 -16.91 -12.62
N LYS A 106 3.52 -17.37 -12.00
CA LYS A 106 2.14 -17.00 -12.41
C LYS A 106 1.93 -15.49 -12.44
N LEU A 107 2.36 -14.78 -11.39
CA LEU A 107 2.19 -13.33 -11.33
C LEU A 107 3.13 -12.62 -12.31
N ALA A 108 4.38 -13.08 -12.48
CA ALA A 108 5.31 -12.50 -13.43
C ALA A 108 4.79 -12.64 -14.88
N ASP A 109 4.28 -13.81 -15.25
CA ASP A 109 3.69 -14.05 -16.57
C ASP A 109 2.46 -13.15 -16.81
N TYR A 110 1.60 -12.99 -15.79
CA TYR A 110 0.47 -12.09 -15.85
C TYR A 110 0.90 -10.62 -16.03
N VAL A 111 1.85 -10.15 -15.21
CA VAL A 111 2.37 -8.78 -15.29
C VAL A 111 2.98 -8.51 -16.66
N LYS A 112 3.78 -9.42 -17.19
CA LYS A 112 4.37 -9.29 -18.51
C LYS A 112 3.32 -9.21 -19.62
N LYS A 113 2.28 -10.02 -19.52
CA LYS A 113 1.16 -10.03 -20.50
C LYS A 113 0.39 -8.71 -20.50
N GLU A 114 0.06 -8.18 -19.30
CA GLU A 114 -0.84 -7.03 -19.14
C GLU A 114 -0.12 -5.68 -19.21
N TYR A 115 1.16 -5.63 -18.83
CA TYR A 115 1.94 -4.40 -18.65
C TYR A 115 3.20 -4.33 -19.51
N GLY A 116 3.61 -5.45 -20.13
CA GLY A 116 4.88 -5.52 -20.87
C GLY A 116 6.07 -5.19 -19.97
N ASP A 117 6.97 -4.35 -20.48
CA ASP A 117 8.18 -3.92 -19.77
C ASP A 117 7.97 -2.62 -18.94
N SER A 118 6.72 -2.14 -18.83
CA SER A 118 6.41 -0.91 -18.07
C SER A 118 6.40 -1.11 -16.54
N VAL A 119 6.37 -2.36 -16.08
CA VAL A 119 6.38 -2.74 -14.66
C VAL A 119 7.63 -3.56 -14.36
N VAL A 120 8.44 -3.08 -13.43
CA VAL A 120 9.68 -3.77 -13.03
C VAL A 120 9.36 -4.84 -11.99
N ILE A 121 9.86 -6.05 -12.20
CA ILE A 121 9.75 -7.16 -11.24
C ILE A 121 11.05 -7.28 -10.46
N LYS A 122 10.95 -7.28 -9.14
CA LYS A 122 12.06 -7.35 -8.21
C LYS A 122 11.85 -8.45 -7.16
N ASN A 123 12.92 -8.84 -6.50
CA ASN A 123 12.89 -9.81 -5.40
C ASN A 123 13.47 -9.20 -4.12
N ALA A 124 12.79 -9.44 -3.01
CA ALA A 124 13.33 -9.16 -1.70
C ALA A 124 14.44 -10.19 -1.36
N LYS A 125 15.53 -9.73 -0.77
CA LYS A 125 16.67 -10.56 -0.33
C LYS A 125 17.11 -10.11 1.05
N LEU A 126 17.61 -11.03 1.87
CA LEU A 126 18.30 -10.66 3.11
C LEU A 126 19.59 -9.91 2.75
N HIS A 127 19.81 -8.79 3.42
CA HIS A 127 21.09 -8.09 3.28
C HIS A 127 22.20 -8.94 3.92
N LYS A 128 23.39 -8.97 3.28
CA LYS A 128 24.47 -9.89 3.70
C LYS A 128 25.05 -9.58 5.08
N THR A 129 25.06 -8.32 5.46
CA THR A 129 25.77 -7.84 6.67
C THR A 129 24.89 -7.01 7.62
N GLU A 130 23.68 -6.65 7.23
CA GLU A 130 22.80 -5.81 8.03
C GLU A 130 21.43 -6.49 8.23
N TYR A 131 20.79 -6.21 9.36
CA TYR A 131 19.43 -6.69 9.65
C TYR A 131 18.38 -5.91 8.85
N LYS A 132 18.49 -5.97 7.53
CA LYS A 132 17.52 -5.34 6.61
C LYS A 132 17.27 -6.20 5.38
N ILE A 133 16.17 -5.90 4.70
CA ILE A 133 15.82 -6.48 3.41
C ILE A 133 16.30 -5.53 2.33
N SER A 134 17.02 -6.05 1.37
CA SER A 134 17.36 -5.39 0.11
C SER A 134 16.42 -5.85 -1.00
N VAL A 135 16.23 -5.01 -2.00
CA VAL A 135 15.38 -5.29 -3.17
C VAL A 135 16.23 -5.14 -4.42
N SER A 136 16.24 -6.15 -5.26
CA SER A 136 17.01 -6.17 -6.50
C SER A 136 16.25 -6.84 -7.63
#